data_0b150b7258474071ca725777cea976d8
#
_entry.id   0b150b7258474071ca725777cea976d8
#
_cell.length_a   1.000
_cell.length_b   1.000
_cell.length_c   1.000
_cell.angle_alpha   90.00
_cell.angle_beta   90.00
_cell.angle_gamma   90.00
#
_symmetry.space_group_name_H-M   'P 1'
#
loop_
_entity.id
_entity.type
_entity.pdbx_description
1 polymer ?
#
loop_
_entity_poly.entity_id
_entity_poly.type
_entity_poly.pdbx_seq_one_letter_code
_entity_poly.pdbx_strand_id
1 'polypeptide(L)'
;MIWYPYEQMKTMKAPYKILDAEGVHLYTKDQKLIDSISSWWCMIHGYKHPELTEAIKEQADRFCHVMLGGLTHEPVEKLSAKLQEFLPGDLDYCFFSDSGSVAVEVS
;
A
#
# COMPACT_ATOMS: atom_id res chain seq x y z
N MET A 1 -14.42 7.85 16.76
CA MET A 1 -15.35 6.89 16.07
C MET A 1 -14.92 6.82 14.62
N ILE A 2 -14.87 5.62 14.01
CA ILE A 2 -14.48 5.44 12.60
C ILE A 2 -15.75 5.43 11.76
N TRP A 3 -15.77 6.17 10.66
CA TRP A 3 -16.79 6.05 9.62
C TRP A 3 -16.32 5.00 8.61
N TYR A 4 -16.97 3.85 8.61
CA TYR A 4 -16.58 2.75 7.73
C TYR A 4 -17.11 2.97 6.31
N PRO A 5 -16.28 2.73 5.28
CA PRO A 5 -16.71 2.87 3.89
C PRO A 5 -17.76 1.81 3.54
N TYR A 6 -18.69 2.17 2.65
CA TYR A 6 -19.76 1.31 2.13
C TYR A 6 -20.73 0.75 3.19
N GLU A 7 -20.77 1.34 4.40
CA GLU A 7 -21.61 0.88 5.48
C GLU A 7 -22.64 1.94 5.91
N GLN A 8 -23.83 1.46 6.28
CA GLN A 8 -24.82 2.30 6.95
C GLN A 8 -24.56 2.28 8.47
N MET A 9 -24.01 3.35 8.99
CA MET A 9 -23.51 3.44 10.38
C MET A 9 -24.55 3.10 11.46
N LYS A 10 -25.86 3.28 11.18
CA LYS A 10 -26.93 2.98 12.14
C LYS A 10 -27.24 1.50 12.26
N THR A 11 -26.95 0.72 11.22
CA THR A 11 -27.36 -0.68 11.11
C THR A 11 -26.21 -1.64 10.85
N MET A 12 -24.98 -1.12 10.71
CA MET A 12 -23.81 -1.94 10.46
C MET A 12 -23.56 -2.93 11.60
N LYS A 13 -23.08 -4.11 11.25
CA LYS A 13 -22.57 -5.07 12.22
C LYS A 13 -21.18 -4.60 12.72
N ALA A 14 -20.84 -5.00 13.92
CA ALA A 14 -19.49 -4.75 14.43
C ALA A 14 -18.45 -5.38 13.48
N PRO A 15 -17.44 -4.60 13.04
CA PRO A 15 -16.42 -5.12 12.15
C PRO A 15 -15.52 -6.13 12.88
N TYR A 16 -14.97 -7.07 12.12
CA TYR A 16 -13.96 -7.98 12.66
C TYR A 16 -12.71 -7.21 13.10
N LYS A 17 -12.31 -7.41 14.34
CA LYS A 17 -11.04 -6.88 14.83
C LYS A 17 -9.91 -7.84 14.47
N ILE A 18 -9.10 -7.45 13.49
CA ILE A 18 -7.94 -8.22 13.08
C ILE A 18 -6.79 -7.97 14.06
N LEU A 19 -6.20 -9.04 14.56
CA LEU A 19 -5.08 -9.02 15.51
C LEU A 19 -3.77 -9.38 14.83
N ASP A 20 -3.81 -10.19 13.78
CA ASP A 20 -2.65 -10.59 13.01
C ASP A 20 -3.05 -10.99 11.58
N ALA A 21 -2.07 -11.06 10.66
CA ALA A 21 -2.28 -11.49 9.30
C ALA A 21 -1.02 -12.17 8.74
N GLU A 22 -1.18 -13.20 7.90
CA GLU A 22 -0.08 -13.90 7.25
C GLU A 22 -0.55 -14.58 5.96
N GLY A 23 0.20 -14.45 4.89
CA GLY A 23 -0.17 -14.98 3.58
C GLY A 23 -1.54 -14.44 3.16
N VAL A 24 -2.52 -15.32 2.99
CA VAL A 24 -3.91 -14.95 2.63
C VAL A 24 -4.85 -14.94 3.85
N HIS A 25 -4.33 -15.08 5.05
CA HIS A 25 -5.13 -15.26 6.25
C HIS A 25 -5.12 -14.02 7.14
N LEU A 26 -6.29 -13.72 7.70
CA LEU A 26 -6.51 -12.74 8.75
C LEU A 26 -6.92 -13.44 10.04
N TYR A 27 -6.37 -13.01 11.15
CA TYR A 27 -6.61 -13.62 12.46
C TYR A 27 -7.36 -12.65 13.36
N THR A 28 -8.51 -13.09 13.86
CA THR A 28 -9.23 -12.44 14.95
C THR A 28 -8.91 -13.16 16.27
N LYS A 29 -9.56 -12.76 17.37
CA LYS A 29 -9.43 -13.48 18.63
C LYS A 29 -9.86 -14.96 18.52
N ASP A 30 -10.91 -15.21 17.75
CA ASP A 30 -11.62 -16.51 17.76
C ASP A 30 -11.66 -17.21 16.40
N GLN A 31 -11.23 -16.54 15.34
CA GLN A 31 -11.38 -17.03 13.96
C GLN A 31 -10.14 -16.78 13.11
N LYS A 32 -9.93 -17.69 12.16
CA LYS A 32 -9.02 -17.53 11.04
C LYS A 32 -9.86 -17.31 9.78
N LEU A 33 -9.71 -16.17 9.13
CA LEU A 33 -10.43 -15.77 7.93
C LEU A 33 -9.52 -15.87 6.71
N ILE A 34 -10.09 -16.07 5.54
CA ILE A 34 -9.40 -15.98 4.26
C ILE A 34 -9.76 -14.64 3.62
N ASP A 35 -8.75 -13.86 3.29
CA ASP A 35 -8.92 -12.64 2.50
C ASP A 35 -8.84 -12.99 1.01
N SER A 36 -9.98 -13.09 0.36
CA SER A 36 -10.11 -13.44 -1.06
C SER A 36 -10.00 -12.25 -2.01
N ILE A 37 -9.85 -11.03 -1.48
CA ILE A 37 -9.78 -9.79 -2.26
C ILE A 37 -8.48 -8.99 -2.01
N SER A 38 -7.51 -9.62 -1.34
CA SER A 38 -6.19 -9.04 -1.08
C SER A 38 -6.25 -7.63 -0.48
N SER A 39 -7.13 -7.42 0.51
CA SER A 39 -7.37 -6.11 1.16
C SER A 39 -7.60 -4.99 0.13
N TRP A 40 -8.57 -5.20 -0.75
CA TRP A 40 -8.85 -4.33 -1.90
C TRP A 40 -7.62 -4.14 -2.79
N TRP A 41 -7.02 -5.28 -3.19
CA TRP A 41 -5.88 -5.38 -4.12
C TRP A 41 -4.56 -4.77 -3.61
N CYS A 42 -4.48 -4.37 -2.34
CA CYS A 42 -3.24 -3.85 -1.77
C CYS A 42 -2.26 -4.95 -1.35
N MET A 43 -2.77 -6.12 -0.92
CA MET A 43 -1.96 -7.24 -0.43
C MET A 43 -1.78 -8.35 -1.48
N ILE A 44 -1.41 -7.98 -2.71
CA ILE A 44 -1.29 -8.91 -3.84
C ILE A 44 -0.22 -9.99 -3.64
N HIS A 45 0.79 -9.75 -2.81
CA HIS A 45 1.82 -10.70 -2.43
C HIS A 45 1.54 -11.42 -1.10
N GLY A 46 0.35 -11.18 -0.52
CA GLY A 46 -0.02 -11.66 0.80
C GLY A 46 0.49 -10.79 1.94
N TYR A 47 -0.08 -11.04 3.12
CA TYR A 47 0.31 -10.36 4.35
C TYR A 47 1.68 -10.86 4.84
N LYS A 48 2.47 -9.97 5.40
CA LYS A 48 3.82 -10.25 5.93
C LYS A 48 4.76 -10.92 4.90
N HIS A 49 4.67 -10.55 3.64
CA HIS A 49 5.65 -11.04 2.67
C HIS A 49 7.07 -10.72 3.16
N PRO A 50 7.96 -11.71 3.31
CA PRO A 50 9.23 -11.52 4.01
C PRO A 50 10.09 -10.39 3.41
N GLU A 51 10.30 -10.41 2.10
CA GLU A 51 11.13 -9.41 1.42
C GLU A 51 10.55 -7.98 1.53
N LEU A 52 9.22 -7.84 1.36
CA LEU A 52 8.56 -6.52 1.47
C LEU A 52 8.59 -6.01 2.90
N THR A 53 8.36 -6.89 3.87
CA THR A 53 8.41 -6.54 5.28
C THR A 53 9.80 -6.09 5.70
N GLU A 54 10.85 -6.78 5.25
CA GLU A 54 12.22 -6.43 5.56
C GLU A 54 12.63 -5.11 4.90
N ALA A 55 12.32 -4.92 3.62
CA ALA A 55 12.59 -3.66 2.92
C ALA A 55 11.95 -2.44 3.61
N ILE A 56 10.72 -2.60 4.15
CA ILE A 56 10.07 -1.53 4.92
C ILE A 56 10.83 -1.23 6.21
N LYS A 57 11.24 -2.26 6.96
CA LYS A 57 12.00 -2.10 8.20
C LYS A 57 13.35 -1.42 7.95
N GLU A 58 14.12 -1.91 6.99
CA GLU A 58 15.41 -1.36 6.62
C GLU A 58 15.30 0.12 6.21
N GLN A 59 14.27 0.46 5.43
CA GLN A 59 14.06 1.86 5.05
C GLN A 59 13.59 2.72 6.22
N ALA A 60 12.74 2.19 7.09
CA ALA A 60 12.26 2.90 8.29
C ALA A 60 13.40 3.20 9.28
N ASP A 61 14.38 2.31 9.40
CA ASP A 61 15.58 2.52 10.21
C ASP A 61 16.48 3.66 9.67
N ARG A 62 16.38 3.97 8.39
CA ARG A 62 17.12 5.11 7.77
C ARG A 62 16.32 6.41 7.87
N PHE A 63 15.11 6.43 7.30
CA PHE A 63 14.14 7.54 7.36
C PHE A 63 12.80 7.09 6.76
N CYS A 64 11.71 7.66 7.25
CA CYS A 64 10.35 7.36 6.78
C CYS A 64 9.91 8.26 5.62
N HIS A 65 10.41 9.49 5.56
CA HIS A 65 10.02 10.45 4.52
C HIS A 65 11.09 11.52 4.30
N VAL A 66 11.26 11.89 3.04
CA VAL A 66 12.01 13.09 2.59
C VAL A 66 11.23 13.73 1.45
N MET A 67 11.01 15.02 1.50
CA MET A 67 10.34 15.78 0.43
C MET A 67 11.15 15.76 -0.86
N LEU A 68 10.49 15.77 -2.00
CA LEU A 68 11.15 15.84 -3.32
C LEU A 68 11.38 17.27 -3.83
N GLY A 69 11.12 18.28 -3.02
CA GLY A 69 11.39 19.70 -3.35
C GLY A 69 12.87 20.05 -3.22
N GLY A 70 13.66 19.77 -4.24
CA GLY A 70 15.09 20.00 -4.25
C GLY A 70 15.93 18.92 -3.56
N LEU A 71 15.30 17.84 -3.10
CA LEU A 71 15.93 16.67 -2.50
C LEU A 71 15.49 15.41 -3.24
N THR A 72 16.27 14.34 -3.12
CA THR A 72 15.94 13.03 -3.68
C THR A 72 16.40 11.91 -2.75
N HIS A 73 16.06 10.67 -3.06
CA HIS A 73 16.50 9.49 -2.33
C HIS A 73 16.46 8.24 -3.20
N GLU A 74 17.32 7.30 -2.86
CA GLU A 74 17.52 6.07 -3.64
C GLU A 74 16.22 5.28 -3.97
N PRO A 75 15.27 5.05 -3.04
CA PRO A 75 14.04 4.34 -3.36
C PRO A 75 13.22 4.98 -4.48
N VAL A 76 13.07 6.31 -4.51
CA VAL A 76 12.28 6.98 -5.55
C VAL A 76 12.99 6.97 -6.90
N GLU A 77 14.32 7.12 -6.92
CA GLU A 77 15.11 7.03 -8.14
C GLU A 77 15.02 5.64 -8.76
N LYS A 78 15.18 4.58 -7.95
CA LYS A 78 15.01 3.19 -8.40
C LYS A 78 13.60 2.90 -8.90
N LEU A 79 12.58 3.42 -8.23
CA LEU A 79 11.19 3.24 -8.66
C LEU A 79 10.95 3.93 -10.00
N SER A 80 11.39 5.18 -10.17
CA SER A 80 11.28 5.91 -11.43
C SER A 80 11.96 5.16 -12.58
N ALA A 81 13.20 4.69 -12.38
CA ALA A 81 13.92 3.93 -13.39
C ALA A 81 13.16 2.63 -13.79
N LYS A 82 12.64 1.90 -12.80
CA LYS A 82 11.85 0.69 -13.07
C LYS A 82 10.53 0.97 -13.80
N LEU A 83 9.85 2.06 -13.49
CA LEU A 83 8.62 2.43 -14.20
C LEU A 83 8.90 2.75 -15.67
N GLN A 84 10.00 3.43 -15.96
CA GLN A 84 10.43 3.70 -17.35
C GLN A 84 10.68 2.42 -18.16
N GLU A 85 11.22 1.37 -17.53
CA GLU A 85 11.40 0.05 -18.19
C GLU A 85 10.07 -0.61 -18.58
N PHE A 86 8.98 -0.36 -17.86
CA PHE A 86 7.66 -0.96 -18.12
C PHE A 86 6.78 -0.14 -19.05
N LEU A 87 7.04 1.16 -19.17
CA LEU A 87 6.20 2.06 -19.94
C LEU A 87 6.64 2.09 -21.42
N PRO A 88 5.71 2.14 -22.37
CA PRO A 88 6.03 2.24 -23.78
C PRO A 88 6.43 3.67 -24.18
N GLY A 89 7.25 3.79 -25.20
CA GLY A 89 7.59 5.07 -25.82
C GLY A 89 8.62 5.88 -25.04
N ASP A 90 8.44 7.18 -25.00
CA ASP A 90 9.34 8.19 -24.46
C ASP A 90 8.80 8.84 -23.16
N LEU A 91 8.12 8.04 -22.32
CA LEU A 91 7.61 8.47 -21.02
C LEU A 91 8.73 8.45 -19.97
N ASP A 92 9.62 9.44 -20.03
CA ASP A 92 10.86 9.50 -19.26
C ASP A 92 10.71 10.14 -17.87
N TYR A 93 9.55 10.71 -17.55
CA TYR A 93 9.33 11.46 -16.32
C TYR A 93 8.20 10.84 -15.50
N CYS A 94 8.43 10.70 -14.19
CA CYS A 94 7.45 10.24 -13.22
C CYS A 94 7.06 11.39 -12.28
N PHE A 95 5.76 11.65 -12.17
CA PHE A 95 5.20 12.50 -11.13
C PHE A 95 4.48 11.62 -10.09
N PHE A 96 4.91 11.71 -8.84
CA PHE A 96 4.32 10.92 -7.75
C PHE A 96 3.23 11.70 -7.05
N SER A 97 2.10 11.05 -6.80
CA SER A 97 0.94 11.62 -6.11
C SER A 97 0.42 10.69 -5.02
N ASP A 98 -0.42 11.23 -4.12
CA ASP A 98 -0.88 10.53 -2.92
C ASP A 98 -1.89 9.41 -3.21
N SER A 99 -2.54 9.43 -4.36
CA SER A 99 -3.55 8.44 -4.74
C SER A 99 -3.74 8.36 -6.25
N GLY A 100 -4.35 7.27 -6.71
CA GLY A 100 -4.74 7.13 -8.11
C GLY A 100 -5.71 8.22 -8.58
N SER A 101 -6.63 8.67 -7.72
CA SER A 101 -7.54 9.78 -8.04
C SER A 101 -6.78 11.09 -8.31
N VAL A 102 -5.80 11.42 -7.48
CA VAL A 102 -4.95 12.60 -7.71
C VAL A 102 -4.10 12.43 -8.95
N ALA A 103 -3.56 11.25 -9.21
CA ALA A 103 -2.79 10.97 -10.42
C ALA A 103 -3.61 11.21 -11.70
N VAL A 104 -4.88 10.77 -11.71
CA VAL A 104 -5.80 11.00 -12.84
C VAL A 104 -6.17 12.48 -12.99
N GLU A 105 -6.34 13.20 -11.90
CA GLU A 105 -6.64 14.66 -11.95
C GLU A 105 -5.44 15.49 -12.46
N VAL A 106 -4.22 15.02 -12.24
CA VAL A 106 -2.99 15.72 -12.67
C VAL A 106 -2.64 15.40 -14.13
N SER A 107 -3.01 14.23 -14.65
CA SER A 107 -2.70 13.79 -16.02
C SER A 107 -3.60 14.46 -17.06
#